data_1b7e0ce1839f7c1445380b13d42e7839
#
_entry.id   1b7e0ce1839f7c1445380b13d42e7839
#
_cell.length_a   1.000
_cell.length_b   1.000
_cell.length_c   1.000
_cell.angle_alpha   90.00
_cell.angle_beta   90.00
_cell.angle_gamma   90.00
#
_symmetry.space_group_name_H-M   'P 1'
#
loop_
_entity.id
_entity.type
_entity.pdbx_description
1 polymer ?
#
loop_
_entity_poly.entity_id
_entity_poly.type
_entity_poly.pdbx_seq_one_letter_code
_entity_poly.pdbx_strand_id
1 'polypeptide(L)'
;MKIGCPKEIKNREYRVGLTPASASTYVRAGHEVFVETGAGLQAGFNDHEYVAAGAKILDSAEKVWETSEMIVKVKEPLKPEYGLMRDSQIIFTYFHFAANQELTNACINSGATCVAYELVSEEWGLPLLQPMSEVAGRMSVIMGSYYMGRPYGGSGLLPMGVPGVSPANVLVIGGGTVGVNAGKVAAGLGAKVTIADINHRKLAYLSDIMPSNCVSIYSDAMTISSIIKDMDLVIGAVLLPGGAKAPKIVTREHLRSMRPGSVFVDVAIDQGGIGETSRPTSHDDPVFVEEGVVHYCVANMPGAYARTSAIALSNATVSYGVQLASKGVVKACEENMAICRGLSIHKKRLTLPVVADTFKMDDEYTETLAALKL
;
A
#
# COMPACT_ATOMS: atom_id res chain seq x y z
N MET A 1 -23.47 0.50 15.83
CA MET A 1 -22.83 1.66 15.14
C MET A 1 -23.24 1.69 13.69
N LYS A 2 -23.36 2.86 13.10
CA LYS A 2 -23.63 3.08 11.68
C LYS A 2 -22.30 3.21 10.92
N ILE A 3 -22.04 2.30 9.97
CA ILE A 3 -20.80 2.21 9.21
C ILE A 3 -21.04 2.70 7.79
N GLY A 4 -20.25 3.65 7.31
CA GLY A 4 -20.34 4.20 5.97
C GLY A 4 -19.16 3.81 5.09
N CYS A 5 -19.45 3.50 3.84
CA CYS A 5 -18.46 3.29 2.80
C CYS A 5 -18.79 4.20 1.60
N PRO A 6 -18.21 5.40 1.53
CA PRO A 6 -18.34 6.25 0.35
C PRO A 6 -17.52 5.70 -0.81
N LYS A 7 -17.82 6.14 -2.02
CA LYS A 7 -17.04 5.89 -3.21
C LYS A 7 -15.70 6.60 -3.12
N GLU A 8 -14.63 5.93 -3.58
CA GLU A 8 -13.34 6.58 -3.70
C GLU A 8 -13.33 7.61 -4.83
N ILE A 9 -12.84 8.81 -4.53
CA ILE A 9 -12.79 9.93 -5.47
C ILE A 9 -11.36 10.28 -5.90
N LYS A 10 -10.34 9.60 -5.35
CA LYS A 10 -8.95 9.78 -5.76
C LYS A 10 -8.76 9.30 -7.19
N ASN A 11 -8.03 10.08 -7.98
CA ASN A 11 -7.76 9.71 -9.38
C ASN A 11 -7.12 8.31 -9.47
N ARG A 12 -7.67 7.47 -10.34
CA ARG A 12 -7.22 6.07 -10.56
C ARG A 12 -7.28 5.18 -9.31
N GLU A 13 -8.13 5.51 -8.34
CA GLU A 13 -8.47 4.62 -7.24
C GLU A 13 -9.76 3.88 -7.58
N TYR A 14 -9.62 2.59 -7.85
CA TYR A 14 -10.72 1.73 -8.29
C TYR A 14 -11.17 0.76 -7.20
N ARG A 15 -10.46 0.72 -6.06
CA ARG A 15 -10.81 -0.12 -4.90
C ARG A 15 -12.01 0.48 -4.16
N VAL A 16 -12.53 -0.29 -3.19
CA VAL A 16 -13.61 0.13 -2.28
C VAL A 16 -13.25 -0.28 -0.86
N GLY A 17 -13.60 0.53 0.12
CA GLY A 17 -13.29 0.30 1.54
C GLY A 17 -13.94 -0.94 2.12
N LEU A 18 -15.16 -1.26 1.70
CA LEU A 18 -15.90 -2.47 2.09
C LEU A 18 -16.29 -3.28 0.86
N THR A 19 -16.00 -4.58 0.89
CA THR A 19 -16.62 -5.54 -0.04
C THR A 19 -17.98 -6.00 0.50
N PRO A 20 -18.87 -6.61 -0.31
CA PRO A 20 -20.12 -7.20 0.19
C PRO A 20 -19.88 -8.18 1.35
N ALA A 21 -18.82 -8.99 1.29
CA ALA A 21 -18.47 -9.93 2.34
C ALA A 21 -18.11 -9.24 3.66
N SER A 22 -17.30 -8.18 3.61
CA SER A 22 -16.96 -7.41 4.82
C SER A 22 -18.18 -6.64 5.34
N ALA A 23 -19.01 -6.06 4.48
CA ALA A 23 -20.28 -5.44 4.87
C ALA A 23 -21.16 -6.43 5.64
N SER A 24 -21.32 -7.67 5.13
CA SER A 24 -22.06 -8.73 5.83
C SER A 24 -21.46 -9.04 7.21
N THR A 25 -20.13 -8.97 7.36
CA THR A 25 -19.49 -9.20 8.66
C THR A 25 -19.85 -8.13 9.68
N TYR A 26 -19.88 -6.86 9.30
CA TYR A 26 -20.36 -5.78 10.17
C TYR A 26 -21.85 -5.93 10.51
N VAL A 27 -22.68 -6.27 9.53
CA VAL A 27 -24.14 -6.50 9.75
C VAL A 27 -24.36 -7.64 10.75
N ARG A 28 -23.66 -8.76 10.61
CA ARG A 28 -23.72 -9.90 11.56
C ARG A 28 -23.22 -9.55 12.96
N ALA A 29 -22.31 -8.57 13.07
CA ALA A 29 -21.87 -8.05 14.35
C ALA A 29 -22.86 -7.04 14.99
N GLY A 30 -24.03 -6.81 14.37
CA GLY A 30 -25.10 -5.94 14.88
C GLY A 30 -24.95 -4.48 14.47
N HIS A 31 -24.18 -4.17 13.43
CA HIS A 31 -24.02 -2.81 12.91
C HIS A 31 -24.87 -2.58 11.67
N GLU A 32 -25.25 -1.32 11.44
CA GLU A 32 -25.88 -0.90 10.18
C GLU A 32 -24.78 -0.47 9.20
N VAL A 33 -24.86 -0.94 7.97
CA VAL A 33 -23.88 -0.61 6.92
C VAL A 33 -24.55 0.18 5.82
N PHE A 34 -23.96 1.31 5.45
CA PHE A 34 -24.39 2.22 4.39
C PHE A 34 -23.29 2.33 3.34
N VAL A 35 -23.63 2.10 2.09
CA VAL A 35 -22.69 2.15 0.97
C VAL A 35 -23.21 3.15 -0.06
N GLU A 36 -22.34 4.00 -0.56
CA GLU A 36 -22.69 4.90 -1.67
C GLU A 36 -22.97 4.09 -2.94
N THR A 37 -24.00 4.47 -3.66
CA THR A 37 -24.37 3.83 -4.93
C THR A 37 -23.17 3.78 -5.88
N GLY A 38 -22.90 2.60 -6.43
CA GLY A 38 -21.81 2.39 -7.36
C GLY A 38 -20.41 2.40 -6.75
N ALA A 39 -20.24 2.49 -5.42
CA ALA A 39 -18.92 2.52 -4.77
C ALA A 39 -18.06 1.30 -5.12
N GLY A 40 -18.67 0.12 -5.21
CA GLY A 40 -17.97 -1.13 -5.52
C GLY A 40 -17.79 -1.45 -7.00
N LEU A 41 -18.44 -0.71 -7.92
CA LEU A 41 -18.53 -1.09 -9.34
C LEU A 41 -17.16 -1.30 -10.00
N GLN A 42 -16.21 -0.42 -9.74
CA GLN A 42 -14.88 -0.50 -10.36
C GLN A 42 -14.04 -1.66 -9.80
N ALA A 43 -14.37 -2.15 -8.60
CA ALA A 43 -13.82 -3.37 -8.03
C ALA A 43 -14.63 -4.64 -8.41
N GLY A 44 -15.68 -4.48 -9.22
CA GLY A 44 -16.52 -5.57 -9.73
C GLY A 44 -17.57 -6.03 -8.72
N PHE A 45 -18.05 -5.15 -7.82
CA PHE A 45 -19.16 -5.37 -6.91
C PHE A 45 -20.28 -4.40 -7.21
N ASN A 46 -21.48 -4.91 -7.50
CA ASN A 46 -22.65 -4.09 -7.75
C ASN A 46 -23.48 -3.85 -6.48
N ASP A 47 -24.39 -2.87 -6.53
CA ASP A 47 -25.20 -2.49 -5.38
C ASP A 47 -26.08 -3.62 -4.85
N HIS A 48 -26.56 -4.52 -5.73
CA HIS A 48 -27.36 -5.67 -5.33
C HIS A 48 -26.61 -6.64 -4.42
N GLU A 49 -25.30 -6.79 -4.63
CA GLU A 49 -24.46 -7.65 -3.78
C GLU A 49 -24.34 -7.07 -2.36
N TYR A 50 -24.28 -5.76 -2.21
CA TYR A 50 -24.30 -5.10 -0.90
C TYR A 50 -25.65 -5.21 -0.22
N VAL A 51 -26.74 -5.02 -0.96
CA VAL A 51 -28.11 -5.21 -0.41
C VAL A 51 -28.32 -6.66 0.05
N ALA A 52 -27.87 -7.63 -0.75
CA ALA A 52 -27.93 -9.05 -0.36
C ALA A 52 -27.07 -9.36 0.87
N ALA A 53 -25.99 -8.59 1.11
CA ALA A 53 -25.16 -8.66 2.31
C ALA A 53 -25.76 -7.96 3.53
N GLY A 54 -26.92 -7.30 3.40
CA GLY A 54 -27.64 -6.60 4.46
C GLY A 54 -27.28 -5.12 4.59
N ALA A 55 -26.50 -4.55 3.68
CA ALA A 55 -26.20 -3.14 3.64
C ALA A 55 -27.33 -2.33 2.97
N LYS A 56 -27.38 -1.04 3.26
CA LYS A 56 -28.29 -0.07 2.64
C LYS A 56 -27.52 0.80 1.66
N ILE A 57 -28.06 1.01 0.47
CA ILE A 57 -27.46 1.90 -0.52
C ILE A 57 -27.98 3.33 -0.34
N LEU A 58 -27.05 4.29 -0.33
CA LEU A 58 -27.35 5.72 -0.32
C LEU A 58 -26.89 6.34 -1.65
N ASP A 59 -27.57 7.38 -2.08
CA ASP A 59 -27.43 7.96 -3.42
C ASP A 59 -26.27 8.96 -3.55
N SER A 60 -25.62 9.35 -2.44
CA SER A 60 -24.48 10.28 -2.48
C SER A 60 -23.51 10.09 -1.31
N ALA A 61 -22.28 10.57 -1.51
CA ALA A 61 -21.24 10.59 -0.48
C ALA A 61 -21.70 11.39 0.75
N GLU A 62 -22.30 12.57 0.55
CA GLU A 62 -22.77 13.45 1.62
C GLU A 62 -23.70 12.69 2.56
N LYS A 63 -24.65 11.92 2.01
CA LYS A 63 -25.58 11.12 2.82
C LYS A 63 -24.88 10.00 3.57
N VAL A 64 -23.86 9.38 2.96
CA VAL A 64 -23.07 8.35 3.63
C VAL A 64 -22.31 8.97 4.81
N TRP A 65 -21.62 10.08 4.58
CA TRP A 65 -20.88 10.79 5.63
C TRP A 65 -21.80 11.28 6.75
N GLU A 66 -22.94 11.88 6.42
CA GLU A 66 -23.92 12.41 7.38
C GLU A 66 -24.54 11.30 8.25
N THR A 67 -24.85 10.15 7.64
CA THR A 67 -25.56 9.06 8.34
C THR A 67 -24.65 8.26 9.26
N SER A 68 -23.35 8.18 8.93
CA SER A 68 -22.43 7.21 9.52
C SER A 68 -21.66 7.74 10.71
N GLU A 69 -21.44 6.89 11.71
CA GLU A 69 -20.60 7.14 12.88
C GLU A 69 -19.15 6.73 12.62
N MET A 70 -18.95 5.77 11.72
CA MET A 70 -17.64 5.32 11.27
C MET A 70 -17.61 5.26 9.75
N ILE A 71 -16.58 5.87 9.16
CA ILE A 71 -16.31 5.82 7.72
C ILE A 71 -15.16 4.85 7.46
N VAL A 72 -15.36 3.93 6.52
CA VAL A 72 -14.36 2.98 6.06
C VAL A 72 -14.05 3.26 4.59
N LYS A 73 -12.80 3.63 4.33
CA LYS A 73 -12.28 3.96 2.99
C LYS A 73 -11.01 3.18 2.69
N VAL A 74 -10.53 3.31 1.47
CA VAL A 74 -9.18 2.85 1.09
C VAL A 74 -8.18 3.99 1.23
N LYS A 75 -8.50 5.16 0.69
CA LYS A 75 -7.61 6.33 0.68
C LYS A 75 -8.09 7.40 1.64
N GLU A 76 -7.16 8.28 1.98
CA GLU A 76 -7.38 9.47 2.78
C GLU A 76 -8.56 10.30 2.26
N PRO A 77 -9.29 11.01 3.13
CA PRO A 77 -10.23 12.03 2.69
C PRO A 77 -9.51 13.08 1.83
N LEU A 78 -10.14 13.49 0.74
CA LEU A 78 -9.66 14.56 -0.14
C LEU A 78 -10.42 15.87 0.14
N LYS A 79 -9.93 16.98 -0.43
CA LYS A 79 -10.52 18.33 -0.21
C LYS A 79 -12.05 18.40 -0.29
N PRO A 80 -12.74 17.76 -1.27
CA PRO A 80 -14.20 17.75 -1.30
C PRO A 80 -14.85 17.07 -0.10
N GLU A 81 -14.13 16.15 0.57
CA GLU A 81 -14.64 15.40 1.71
C GLU A 81 -14.32 16.07 3.06
N TYR A 82 -13.43 17.07 3.11
CA TYR A 82 -13.02 17.70 4.38
C TYR A 82 -14.19 18.31 5.13
N GLY A 83 -15.13 18.95 4.42
CA GLY A 83 -16.34 19.53 5.00
C GLY A 83 -17.39 18.51 5.44
N LEU A 84 -17.22 17.24 5.08
CA LEU A 84 -18.14 16.15 5.43
C LEU A 84 -17.72 15.44 6.72
N MET A 85 -16.44 15.57 7.12
CA MET A 85 -15.92 15.02 8.37
C MET A 85 -16.57 15.71 9.56
N ARG A 86 -16.93 14.94 10.60
CA ARG A 86 -17.65 15.45 11.77
C ARG A 86 -16.94 15.10 13.07
N ASP A 87 -17.19 15.91 14.08
CA ASP A 87 -16.73 15.64 15.43
C ASP A 87 -17.15 14.24 15.90
N SER A 88 -16.24 13.57 16.60
CA SER A 88 -16.41 12.20 17.12
C SER A 88 -16.64 11.10 16.09
N GLN A 89 -16.67 11.40 14.78
CA GLN A 89 -16.76 10.40 13.73
C GLN A 89 -15.44 9.63 13.59
N ILE A 90 -15.50 8.32 13.48
CA ILE A 90 -14.30 7.50 13.26
C ILE A 90 -14.03 7.43 11.75
N ILE A 91 -12.80 7.66 11.33
CA ILE A 91 -12.35 7.45 9.95
C ILE A 91 -11.26 6.39 9.97
N PHE A 92 -11.50 5.26 9.32
CA PHE A 92 -10.63 4.10 9.27
C PHE A 92 -10.18 3.85 7.83
N THR A 93 -8.96 4.22 7.50
CA THR A 93 -8.41 4.24 6.13
C THR A 93 -6.88 4.39 6.15
N TYR A 94 -6.23 4.36 4.96
CA TYR A 94 -4.86 4.88 4.81
C TYR A 94 -4.87 6.40 4.81
N PHE A 95 -4.00 7.03 5.58
CA PHE A 95 -3.91 8.50 5.68
C PHE A 95 -2.61 9.07 5.13
N HIS A 96 -1.47 8.45 5.44
CA HIS A 96 -0.14 8.97 5.08
C HIS A 96 0.08 10.43 5.53
N PHE A 97 -0.31 10.77 6.75
CA PHE A 97 -0.33 12.13 7.31
C PHE A 97 0.98 12.90 7.10
N ALA A 98 2.15 12.25 7.26
CA ALA A 98 3.44 12.90 7.09
C ALA A 98 3.69 13.50 5.69
N ALA A 99 2.89 13.14 4.69
CA ALA A 99 3.00 13.64 3.33
C ALA A 99 2.06 14.83 3.04
N ASN A 100 1.08 15.14 3.93
CA ASN A 100 0.04 16.12 3.63
C ASN A 100 -0.43 16.90 4.86
N GLN A 101 0.16 18.07 5.08
CA GLN A 101 -0.19 18.97 6.19
C GLN A 101 -1.63 19.49 6.11
N GLU A 102 -2.16 19.72 4.92
CA GLU A 102 -3.53 20.21 4.72
C GLU A 102 -4.56 19.18 5.21
N LEU A 103 -4.36 17.90 4.86
CA LEU A 103 -5.18 16.80 5.36
C LEU A 103 -5.10 16.68 6.89
N THR A 104 -3.87 16.78 7.45
CA THR A 104 -3.65 16.70 8.89
C THR A 104 -4.45 17.78 9.61
N ASN A 105 -4.35 19.03 9.14
CA ASN A 105 -5.11 20.16 9.69
C ASN A 105 -6.63 19.96 9.55
N ALA A 106 -7.09 19.50 8.39
CA ALA A 106 -8.51 19.25 8.16
C ALA A 106 -9.06 18.20 9.13
N CYS A 107 -8.34 17.09 9.35
CA CYS A 107 -8.74 16.04 10.28
C CYS A 107 -8.74 16.54 11.74
N ILE A 108 -7.74 17.29 12.17
CA ILE A 108 -7.70 17.89 13.53
C ILE A 108 -8.88 18.85 13.71
N ASN A 109 -9.10 19.75 12.76
CA ASN A 109 -10.15 20.76 12.86
C ASN A 109 -11.56 20.16 12.87
N SER A 110 -11.77 19.06 12.13
CA SER A 110 -13.06 18.35 12.09
C SER A 110 -13.46 17.73 13.41
N GLY A 111 -12.51 17.40 14.29
CA GLY A 111 -12.72 16.64 15.53
C GLY A 111 -12.93 15.14 15.30
N ALA A 112 -12.81 14.66 14.08
CA ALA A 112 -12.89 13.24 13.77
C ALA A 112 -11.75 12.45 14.43
N THR A 113 -12.03 11.19 14.75
CA THR A 113 -11.01 10.24 15.21
C THR A 113 -10.47 9.48 14.01
N CYS A 114 -9.17 9.58 13.76
CA CYS A 114 -8.51 8.95 12.63
C CYS A 114 -7.70 7.74 13.08
N VAL A 115 -7.99 6.58 12.52
CA VAL A 115 -7.22 5.33 12.73
C VAL A 115 -6.60 4.93 11.40
N ALA A 116 -5.27 5.05 11.31
CA ALA A 116 -4.53 4.85 10.07
C ALA A 116 -4.18 3.37 9.86
N TYR A 117 -4.58 2.81 8.72
CA TYR A 117 -4.29 1.42 8.35
C TYR A 117 -2.79 1.11 8.36
N GLU A 118 -1.97 2.01 7.82
CA GLU A 118 -0.52 1.84 7.70
C GLU A 118 0.23 1.87 9.04
N LEU A 119 -0.45 2.25 10.13
CA LEU A 119 0.14 2.33 11.47
C LEU A 119 -0.39 1.24 12.41
N VAL A 120 -1.49 0.55 12.05
CA VAL A 120 -1.92 -0.64 12.77
C VAL A 120 -0.80 -1.68 12.67
N SER A 121 -0.18 -2.02 13.81
CA SER A 121 1.01 -2.86 13.83
C SER A 121 0.95 -3.91 14.92
N GLU A 122 1.23 -5.15 14.54
CA GLU A 122 1.41 -6.31 15.40
C GLU A 122 2.91 -6.59 15.59
N GLU A 123 3.27 -7.52 16.46
CA GLU A 123 4.68 -7.90 16.66
C GLU A 123 5.34 -8.44 15.39
N TRP A 124 4.56 -9.10 14.53
CA TRP A 124 5.03 -9.69 13.28
C TRP A 124 5.02 -8.73 12.08
N GLY A 125 4.47 -7.52 12.20
CA GLY A 125 4.49 -6.52 11.12
C GLY A 125 3.24 -5.63 11.02
N LEU A 126 2.94 -5.18 9.82
CA LEU A 126 1.87 -4.23 9.49
C LEU A 126 0.72 -4.96 8.77
N PRO A 127 -0.24 -5.57 9.53
CA PRO A 127 -1.25 -6.45 8.97
C PRO A 127 -2.14 -5.81 7.90
N LEU A 128 -2.41 -4.52 8.00
CA LEU A 128 -3.29 -3.83 7.07
C LEU A 128 -2.54 -3.27 5.85
N LEU A 129 -1.22 -3.10 5.94
CA LEU A 129 -0.38 -2.72 4.80
C LEU A 129 0.10 -3.94 4.00
N GLN A 130 0.27 -5.09 4.65
CA GLN A 130 0.79 -6.32 4.05
C GLN A 130 0.06 -6.73 2.77
N PRO A 131 -1.31 -6.78 2.70
CA PRO A 131 -1.99 -7.21 1.48
C PRO A 131 -1.65 -6.35 0.25
N MET A 132 -1.47 -5.05 0.45
CA MET A 132 -1.10 -4.14 -0.65
C MET A 132 0.35 -4.33 -1.08
N SER A 133 1.23 -4.61 -0.13
CA SER A 133 2.63 -4.97 -0.41
C SER A 133 2.73 -6.30 -1.18
N GLU A 134 1.88 -7.26 -0.88
CA GLU A 134 1.80 -8.53 -1.61
C GLU A 134 1.33 -8.35 -3.04
N VAL A 135 0.27 -7.55 -3.25
CA VAL A 135 -0.22 -7.21 -4.61
C VAL A 135 0.85 -6.45 -5.38
N ALA A 136 1.47 -5.42 -4.79
CA ALA A 136 2.50 -4.63 -5.44
C ALA A 136 3.72 -5.48 -5.85
N GLY A 137 4.17 -6.37 -4.97
CA GLY A 137 5.29 -7.28 -5.27
C GLY A 137 5.00 -8.21 -6.44
N ARG A 138 3.81 -8.82 -6.47
CA ARG A 138 3.40 -9.69 -7.60
C ARG A 138 3.23 -8.90 -8.89
N MET A 139 2.60 -7.74 -8.81
CA MET A 139 2.37 -6.85 -9.93
C MET A 139 3.67 -6.32 -10.53
N SER A 140 4.69 -6.04 -9.71
CA SER A 140 5.97 -5.52 -10.18
C SER A 140 6.64 -6.43 -11.23
N VAL A 141 6.52 -7.74 -11.05
CA VAL A 141 7.04 -8.73 -12.02
C VAL A 141 6.21 -8.76 -13.29
N ILE A 142 4.87 -8.71 -13.19
CA ILE A 142 3.97 -8.70 -14.34
C ILE A 142 4.25 -7.47 -15.20
N MET A 143 4.30 -6.29 -14.59
CA MET A 143 4.54 -5.03 -15.30
C MET A 143 5.98 -4.96 -15.83
N GLY A 144 6.97 -5.37 -15.02
CA GLY A 144 8.36 -5.47 -15.47
C GLY A 144 8.49 -6.36 -16.71
N SER A 145 7.89 -7.54 -16.66
CA SER A 145 7.88 -8.48 -17.81
C SER A 145 7.19 -7.91 -19.06
N TYR A 146 6.08 -7.20 -18.88
CA TYR A 146 5.36 -6.57 -19.97
C TYR A 146 6.20 -5.49 -20.67
N TYR A 147 6.87 -4.63 -19.87
CA TYR A 147 7.71 -3.56 -20.40
C TYR A 147 9.09 -4.01 -20.91
N MET A 148 9.49 -5.26 -20.67
CA MET A 148 10.62 -5.88 -21.38
C MET A 148 10.32 -6.07 -22.87
N GLY A 149 9.06 -6.00 -23.28
CA GLY A 149 8.65 -6.09 -24.69
C GLY A 149 9.17 -4.93 -25.53
N ARG A 150 9.63 -5.22 -26.75
CA ARG A 150 10.23 -4.25 -27.67
C ARG A 150 9.35 -3.03 -28.01
N PRO A 151 8.01 -3.17 -28.14
CA PRO A 151 7.13 -2.02 -28.44
C PRO A 151 7.17 -0.91 -27.36
N TYR A 152 7.65 -1.23 -26.17
CA TYR A 152 7.71 -0.31 -25.01
C TYR A 152 9.13 0.18 -24.70
N GLY A 153 10.08 -0.03 -25.61
CA GLY A 153 11.48 0.33 -25.39
C GLY A 153 12.30 -0.74 -24.67
N GLY A 154 11.69 -1.87 -24.32
CA GLY A 154 12.34 -3.00 -23.66
C GLY A 154 13.33 -3.75 -24.55
N SER A 155 14.12 -4.64 -23.95
CA SER A 155 15.14 -5.46 -24.64
C SER A 155 14.59 -6.49 -25.62
N GLY A 156 13.29 -6.83 -25.52
CA GLY A 156 12.65 -7.89 -26.28
C GLY A 156 12.88 -9.29 -25.71
N LEU A 157 13.41 -9.39 -24.48
CA LEU A 157 13.64 -10.66 -23.80
C LEU A 157 12.37 -11.15 -23.12
N LEU A 158 12.03 -12.43 -23.33
CA LEU A 158 10.92 -13.07 -22.63
C LEU A 158 11.40 -13.60 -21.27
N PRO A 159 10.81 -13.21 -20.12
CA PRO A 159 11.34 -13.53 -18.78
C PRO A 159 11.55 -15.02 -18.52
N MET A 160 10.68 -15.89 -19.02
CA MET A 160 10.78 -17.34 -18.85
C MET A 160 11.69 -18.04 -19.88
N GLY A 161 12.18 -17.31 -20.89
CA GLY A 161 12.88 -17.91 -22.00
C GLY A 161 12.01 -18.87 -22.84
N VAL A 162 12.65 -19.66 -23.68
CA VAL A 162 12.04 -20.78 -24.44
C VAL A 162 13.10 -21.86 -24.60
N PRO A 163 12.77 -23.10 -25.05
CA PRO A 163 13.79 -24.11 -25.32
C PRO A 163 14.90 -23.57 -26.22
N GLY A 164 16.13 -23.65 -25.77
CA GLY A 164 17.32 -23.09 -26.43
C GLY A 164 17.65 -21.61 -26.11
N VAL A 165 16.77 -20.90 -25.38
CA VAL A 165 17.00 -19.51 -24.92
C VAL A 165 16.90 -19.41 -23.41
N SER A 166 17.94 -18.89 -22.79
CA SER A 166 17.97 -18.71 -21.32
C SER A 166 16.89 -17.75 -20.83
N PRO A 167 16.32 -17.99 -19.63
CA PRO A 167 15.43 -17.04 -18.99
C PRO A 167 16.17 -15.77 -18.54
N ALA A 168 15.39 -14.73 -18.24
CA ALA A 168 15.88 -13.45 -17.73
C ALA A 168 16.54 -13.57 -16.36
N ASN A 169 17.48 -12.67 -16.08
CA ASN A 169 18.03 -12.43 -14.77
C ASN A 169 17.21 -11.31 -14.08
N VAL A 170 16.65 -11.61 -12.91
CA VAL A 170 15.84 -10.67 -12.12
C VAL A 170 16.52 -10.39 -10.79
N LEU A 171 16.76 -9.13 -10.50
CA LEU A 171 17.27 -8.66 -9.19
C LEU A 171 16.13 -8.01 -8.42
N VAL A 172 15.91 -8.48 -7.20
CA VAL A 172 14.97 -7.86 -6.25
C VAL A 172 15.79 -7.26 -5.11
N ILE A 173 15.71 -5.96 -4.90
CA ILE A 173 16.41 -5.23 -3.83
C ILE A 173 15.43 -4.97 -2.70
N GLY A 174 15.61 -5.69 -1.59
CA GLY A 174 14.75 -5.73 -0.41
C GLY A 174 13.98 -7.05 -0.30
N GLY A 175 14.25 -7.83 0.76
CA GLY A 175 13.65 -9.12 1.08
C GLY A 175 12.42 -9.04 2.01
N GLY A 176 11.70 -7.91 2.01
CA GLY A 176 10.44 -7.73 2.73
C GLY A 176 9.25 -8.35 2.00
N THR A 177 8.01 -8.03 2.45
CA THR A 177 6.78 -8.57 1.85
C THR A 177 6.72 -8.35 0.34
N VAL A 178 7.04 -7.15 -0.15
CA VAL A 178 7.09 -6.84 -1.59
C VAL A 178 8.09 -7.77 -2.30
N GLY A 179 9.33 -7.83 -1.79
CA GLY A 179 10.41 -8.57 -2.45
C GLY A 179 10.19 -10.08 -2.45
N VAL A 180 9.69 -10.66 -1.36
CA VAL A 180 9.32 -12.09 -1.30
C VAL A 180 8.27 -12.43 -2.38
N ASN A 181 7.24 -11.59 -2.51
CA ASN A 181 6.17 -11.82 -3.48
C ASN A 181 6.65 -11.58 -4.93
N ALA A 182 7.50 -10.60 -5.15
CA ALA A 182 8.15 -10.40 -6.45
C ALA A 182 9.04 -11.59 -6.81
N GLY A 183 9.90 -12.02 -5.89
CA GLY A 183 10.79 -13.17 -6.09
C GLY A 183 10.02 -14.46 -6.41
N LYS A 184 8.95 -14.75 -5.66
CA LYS A 184 8.10 -15.93 -5.89
C LYS A 184 7.46 -15.92 -7.29
N VAL A 185 6.94 -14.77 -7.73
CA VAL A 185 6.32 -14.66 -9.06
C VAL A 185 7.38 -14.79 -10.16
N ALA A 186 8.52 -14.08 -10.05
CA ALA A 186 9.59 -14.15 -11.02
C ALA A 186 10.17 -15.57 -11.15
N ALA A 187 10.41 -16.23 -10.02
CA ALA A 187 10.88 -17.61 -9.98
C ALA A 187 9.83 -18.60 -10.53
N GLY A 188 8.53 -18.37 -10.20
CA GLY A 188 7.42 -19.17 -10.73
C GLY A 188 7.24 -19.04 -12.25
N LEU A 189 7.61 -17.90 -12.82
CA LEU A 189 7.69 -17.73 -14.27
C LEU A 189 8.91 -18.43 -14.90
N GLY A 190 9.87 -18.89 -14.10
CA GLY A 190 11.07 -19.58 -14.56
C GLY A 190 12.29 -18.66 -14.74
N ALA A 191 12.23 -17.40 -14.35
CA ALA A 191 13.37 -16.49 -14.35
C ALA A 191 14.45 -16.93 -13.36
N LYS A 192 15.71 -16.49 -13.57
CA LYS A 192 16.78 -16.59 -12.57
C LYS A 192 16.67 -15.40 -11.64
N VAL A 193 16.41 -15.65 -10.35
CA VAL A 193 16.12 -14.60 -9.39
C VAL A 193 17.24 -14.44 -8.37
N THR A 194 17.60 -13.21 -8.09
CA THR A 194 18.48 -12.83 -6.98
C THR A 194 17.72 -11.85 -6.08
N ILE A 195 17.59 -12.18 -4.78
CA ILE A 195 17.00 -11.27 -3.80
C ILE A 195 18.11 -10.76 -2.88
N ALA A 196 18.28 -9.44 -2.80
CA ALA A 196 19.29 -8.79 -1.96
C ALA A 196 18.61 -8.12 -0.74
N ASP A 197 19.09 -8.41 0.48
CA ASP A 197 18.65 -7.75 1.72
C ASP A 197 19.87 -7.59 2.67
N ILE A 198 19.80 -6.60 3.57
CA ILE A 198 20.83 -6.38 4.61
C ILE A 198 20.58 -7.22 5.88
N ASN A 199 19.40 -7.81 6.02
CA ASN A 199 19.00 -8.52 7.23
C ASN A 199 19.27 -10.03 7.09
N HIS A 200 20.25 -10.53 7.81
CA HIS A 200 20.64 -11.96 7.78
C HIS A 200 19.51 -12.93 8.13
N ARG A 201 18.61 -12.56 9.05
CA ARG A 201 17.45 -13.43 9.39
C ARG A 201 16.48 -13.56 8.20
N LYS A 202 16.25 -12.45 7.48
CA LYS A 202 15.46 -12.50 6.24
C LYS A 202 16.16 -13.33 5.16
N LEU A 203 17.47 -13.17 4.99
CA LEU A 203 18.22 -13.96 4.01
C LEU A 203 18.13 -15.46 4.31
N ALA A 204 18.27 -15.87 5.58
CA ALA A 204 18.07 -17.26 5.99
C ALA A 204 16.65 -17.75 5.68
N TYR A 205 15.64 -16.98 6.07
CA TYR A 205 14.23 -17.30 5.76
C TYR A 205 13.99 -17.43 4.25
N LEU A 206 14.54 -16.53 3.45
CA LEU A 206 14.44 -16.59 1.98
C LEU A 206 15.09 -17.86 1.42
N SER A 207 16.24 -18.26 1.95
CA SER A 207 16.92 -19.49 1.55
C SER A 207 16.05 -20.73 1.78
N ASP A 208 15.23 -20.74 2.83
CA ASP A 208 14.37 -21.87 3.18
C ASP A 208 13.08 -21.92 2.34
N ILE A 209 12.52 -20.75 1.96
CA ILE A 209 11.18 -20.69 1.34
C ILE A 209 11.17 -20.48 -0.16
N MET A 210 12.31 -20.04 -0.74
CA MET A 210 12.36 -19.74 -2.17
C MET A 210 12.73 -20.98 -3.00
N PRO A 211 12.24 -21.08 -4.26
CA PRO A 211 12.59 -22.19 -5.13
C PRO A 211 14.05 -22.14 -5.58
N SER A 212 14.58 -23.25 -6.10
CA SER A 212 16.00 -23.44 -6.45
C SER A 212 16.55 -22.48 -7.49
N ASN A 213 15.70 -21.85 -8.30
CA ASN A 213 16.10 -20.80 -9.26
C ASN A 213 16.13 -19.39 -8.64
N CYS A 214 16.03 -19.30 -7.31
CA CYS A 214 16.15 -18.06 -6.56
C CYS A 214 17.28 -18.16 -5.53
N VAL A 215 18.20 -17.19 -5.52
CA VAL A 215 19.26 -17.07 -4.53
C VAL A 215 19.08 -15.81 -3.70
N SER A 216 19.47 -15.87 -2.42
CA SER A 216 19.51 -14.70 -1.54
C SER A 216 20.96 -14.25 -1.31
N ILE A 217 21.20 -12.93 -1.36
CA ILE A 217 22.53 -12.34 -1.19
C ILE A 217 22.48 -11.17 -0.22
N TYR A 218 23.64 -10.84 0.38
CA TYR A 218 23.77 -9.64 1.19
C TYR A 218 23.82 -8.39 0.30
N SER A 219 23.04 -7.37 0.68
CA SER A 219 22.89 -6.12 -0.09
C SER A 219 23.89 -5.07 0.39
N ASP A 220 25.04 -5.01 -0.24
CA ASP A 220 26.00 -3.91 -0.11
C ASP A 220 26.30 -3.27 -1.48
N ALA A 221 26.93 -2.10 -1.46
CA ALA A 221 27.19 -1.33 -2.66
C ALA A 221 28.05 -2.09 -3.69
N MET A 222 29.08 -2.83 -3.24
CA MET A 222 29.96 -3.57 -4.14
C MET A 222 29.25 -4.77 -4.76
N THR A 223 28.50 -5.51 -3.98
CA THR A 223 27.70 -6.65 -4.43
C THR A 223 26.68 -6.20 -5.47
N ILE A 224 25.88 -5.16 -5.19
CA ILE A 224 24.90 -4.63 -6.16
C ILE A 224 25.59 -4.17 -7.44
N SER A 225 26.68 -3.38 -7.34
CA SER A 225 27.41 -2.89 -8.52
C SER A 225 27.97 -4.04 -9.38
N SER A 226 28.38 -5.14 -8.77
CA SER A 226 28.96 -6.27 -9.50
C SER A 226 27.95 -7.04 -10.32
N ILE A 227 26.69 -7.14 -9.85
CA ILE A 227 25.68 -8.00 -10.47
C ILE A 227 24.68 -7.24 -11.35
N ILE A 228 24.38 -5.96 -11.04
CA ILE A 228 23.27 -5.22 -11.67
C ILE A 228 23.43 -5.08 -13.19
N LYS A 229 24.64 -5.02 -13.68
CA LYS A 229 24.98 -4.93 -15.12
C LYS A 229 24.48 -6.13 -15.95
N ASP A 230 24.32 -7.28 -15.31
CA ASP A 230 23.86 -8.52 -15.94
C ASP A 230 22.36 -8.78 -15.74
N MET A 231 21.65 -7.84 -15.12
CA MET A 231 20.22 -7.94 -14.84
C MET A 231 19.38 -7.39 -15.99
N ASP A 232 18.31 -8.12 -16.30
CA ASP A 232 17.33 -7.75 -17.31
C ASP A 232 16.12 -7.03 -16.71
N LEU A 233 15.81 -7.35 -15.44
CA LEU A 233 14.77 -6.72 -14.62
C LEU A 233 15.29 -6.46 -13.21
N VAL A 234 15.19 -5.23 -12.74
CA VAL A 234 15.48 -4.83 -11.36
C VAL A 234 14.18 -4.37 -10.68
N ILE A 235 13.92 -4.88 -9.48
CA ILE A 235 12.74 -4.52 -8.69
C ILE A 235 13.19 -3.90 -7.37
N GLY A 236 12.86 -2.62 -7.16
CA GLY A 236 13.07 -1.89 -5.91
C GLY A 236 11.96 -2.19 -4.91
N ALA A 237 12.29 -2.89 -3.80
CA ALA A 237 11.33 -3.40 -2.83
C ALA A 237 11.70 -3.02 -1.37
N VAL A 238 12.42 -1.92 -1.18
CA VAL A 238 12.82 -1.44 0.15
C VAL A 238 11.74 -0.53 0.72
N LEU A 239 11.22 -0.89 1.88
CA LEU A 239 10.30 -0.10 2.68
C LEU A 239 10.95 0.24 4.02
N LEU A 240 10.97 1.52 4.39
CA LEU A 240 11.41 1.95 5.70
C LEU A 240 10.21 2.23 6.62
N PRO A 241 10.27 1.80 7.90
CA PRO A 241 9.22 2.09 8.87
C PRO A 241 8.97 3.59 9.04
N GLY A 242 7.72 3.97 9.38
CA GLY A 242 7.37 5.35 9.66
C GLY A 242 7.28 6.28 8.45
N GLY A 243 7.33 5.76 7.22
CA GLY A 243 7.23 6.58 6.01
C GLY A 243 8.51 7.36 5.64
N ALA A 244 9.65 7.01 6.22
CA ALA A 244 10.93 7.62 5.91
C ALA A 244 11.29 7.45 4.42
N LYS A 245 12.06 8.39 3.86
CA LYS A 245 12.52 8.30 2.48
C LYS A 245 13.41 7.06 2.29
N ALA A 246 13.15 6.31 1.23
CA ALA A 246 13.97 5.18 0.84
C ALA A 246 15.41 5.64 0.47
N PRO A 247 16.43 4.85 0.84
CA PRO A 247 17.82 5.16 0.46
C PRO A 247 18.00 4.98 -1.05
N LYS A 248 18.87 5.79 -1.66
CA LYS A 248 19.22 5.65 -3.09
C LYS A 248 20.26 4.54 -3.25
N ILE A 249 19.79 3.36 -3.65
CA ILE A 249 20.61 2.14 -3.81
C ILE A 249 21.02 1.94 -5.28
N VAL A 250 20.08 2.23 -6.20
CA VAL A 250 20.33 2.12 -7.65
C VAL A 250 20.77 3.49 -8.16
N THR A 251 22.07 3.62 -8.43
CA THR A 251 22.66 4.86 -8.92
C THR A 251 22.49 5.02 -10.43
N ARG A 252 22.71 6.21 -10.93
CA ARG A 252 22.73 6.50 -12.37
C ARG A 252 23.83 5.69 -13.07
N GLU A 253 24.96 5.49 -12.42
CA GLU A 253 26.07 4.66 -12.95
C GLU A 253 25.66 3.19 -13.07
N HIS A 254 24.94 2.64 -12.10
CA HIS A 254 24.37 1.30 -12.18
C HIS A 254 23.50 1.15 -13.43
N LEU A 255 22.60 2.10 -13.67
CA LEU A 255 21.72 2.06 -14.84
C LEU A 255 22.48 2.11 -16.16
N ARG A 256 23.53 2.96 -16.27
CA ARG A 256 24.40 3.01 -17.45
C ARG A 256 25.13 1.69 -17.73
N SER A 257 25.41 0.92 -16.69
CA SER A 257 26.06 -0.38 -16.81
C SER A 257 25.12 -1.50 -17.26
N MET A 258 23.81 -1.32 -17.11
CA MET A 258 22.81 -2.29 -17.53
C MET A 258 22.67 -2.36 -19.06
N ARG A 259 22.13 -3.45 -19.55
CA ARG A 259 21.84 -3.59 -20.99
C ARG A 259 20.72 -2.62 -21.40
N PRO A 260 20.87 -1.92 -22.55
CA PRO A 260 19.79 -1.08 -23.04
C PRO A 260 18.48 -1.87 -23.22
N GLY A 261 17.38 -1.30 -22.73
CA GLY A 261 16.07 -1.93 -22.72
C GLY A 261 15.84 -2.87 -21.53
N SER A 262 16.78 -2.98 -20.57
CA SER A 262 16.47 -3.53 -19.25
C SER A 262 15.39 -2.71 -18.55
N VAL A 263 14.69 -3.31 -17.60
CA VAL A 263 13.57 -2.65 -16.90
C VAL A 263 13.89 -2.47 -15.42
N PHE A 264 13.58 -1.29 -14.90
CA PHE A 264 13.63 -0.99 -13.48
C PHE A 264 12.22 -0.65 -12.97
N VAL A 265 11.68 -1.51 -12.08
CA VAL A 265 10.39 -1.29 -11.40
C VAL A 265 10.67 -0.83 -9.98
N ASP A 266 10.38 0.43 -9.67
CA ASP A 266 10.59 0.96 -8.32
C ASP A 266 9.30 0.98 -7.51
N VAL A 267 9.04 -0.10 -6.77
CA VAL A 267 7.85 -0.22 -5.91
C VAL A 267 7.93 0.71 -4.69
N ALA A 268 9.15 1.12 -4.31
CA ALA A 268 9.39 2.04 -3.20
C ALA A 268 9.09 3.51 -3.56
N ILE A 269 8.51 3.78 -4.72
CA ILE A 269 8.29 5.13 -5.24
C ILE A 269 7.46 6.02 -4.30
N ASP A 270 6.51 5.46 -3.56
CA ASP A 270 5.71 6.19 -2.56
C ASP A 270 6.57 6.76 -1.41
N GLN A 271 7.78 6.22 -1.20
CA GLN A 271 8.80 6.72 -0.27
C GLN A 271 9.97 7.39 -1.00
N GLY A 272 9.75 7.89 -2.21
CA GLY A 272 10.75 8.58 -3.03
C GLY A 272 11.60 7.67 -3.91
N GLY A 273 11.39 6.35 -3.86
CA GLY A 273 12.09 5.36 -4.67
C GLY A 273 13.54 5.11 -4.27
N ILE A 274 14.07 3.93 -4.63
CA ILE A 274 15.46 3.53 -4.37
C ILE A 274 16.43 3.89 -5.51
N GLY A 275 15.91 4.30 -6.66
CA GLY A 275 16.71 4.78 -7.79
C GLY A 275 16.99 6.28 -7.70
N GLU A 276 18.21 6.71 -8.07
CA GLU A 276 18.53 8.14 -8.21
C GLU A 276 17.67 8.81 -9.29
N THR A 277 17.31 8.06 -10.33
CA THR A 277 16.50 8.50 -11.47
C THR A 277 15.00 8.30 -11.25
N SER A 278 14.60 7.64 -10.16
CA SER A 278 13.19 7.35 -9.88
C SER A 278 12.39 8.64 -9.69
N ARG A 279 11.29 8.74 -10.43
CA ARG A 279 10.27 9.79 -10.28
C ARG A 279 8.89 9.18 -10.38
N PRO A 280 7.90 9.66 -9.61
CA PRO A 280 6.55 9.11 -9.66
C PRO A 280 5.96 9.20 -11.07
N THR A 281 5.34 8.10 -11.50
CA THR A 281 4.52 8.01 -12.71
C THR A 281 3.08 7.61 -12.35
N SER A 282 2.21 7.59 -13.34
CA SER A 282 0.79 7.22 -13.17
C SER A 282 0.43 6.07 -14.09
N HIS A 283 -0.75 5.47 -13.87
CA HIS A 283 -1.26 4.44 -14.78
C HIS A 283 -1.58 4.96 -16.20
N ASP A 284 -1.68 6.28 -16.40
CA ASP A 284 -1.92 6.90 -17.70
C ASP A 284 -0.62 7.06 -18.49
N ASP A 285 0.49 7.36 -17.81
CA ASP A 285 1.84 7.49 -18.37
C ASP A 285 2.81 6.71 -17.45
N PRO A 286 2.84 5.37 -17.57
CA PRO A 286 3.42 4.51 -16.55
C PRO A 286 4.94 4.35 -16.62
N VAL A 287 5.55 4.64 -17.77
CA VAL A 287 6.99 4.40 -17.98
C VAL A 287 7.70 5.60 -18.58
N PHE A 288 8.98 5.67 -18.30
CA PHE A 288 9.92 6.56 -19.00
C PHE A 288 11.26 5.82 -19.20
N VAL A 289 12.07 6.32 -20.11
CA VAL A 289 13.40 5.76 -20.34
C VAL A 289 14.45 6.75 -19.87
N GLU A 290 15.37 6.29 -19.04
CA GLU A 290 16.53 7.06 -18.61
C GLU A 290 17.76 6.15 -18.52
N GLU A 291 18.92 6.63 -18.95
CA GLU A 291 20.17 5.85 -19.10
C GLU A 291 19.99 4.55 -19.89
N GLY A 292 19.05 4.52 -20.87
CA GLY A 292 18.74 3.35 -21.66
C GLY A 292 17.89 2.27 -20.97
N VAL A 293 17.45 2.50 -19.72
CA VAL A 293 16.64 1.59 -18.92
C VAL A 293 15.20 2.09 -18.84
N VAL A 294 14.23 1.20 -19.05
CA VAL A 294 12.81 1.50 -18.92
C VAL A 294 12.45 1.53 -17.44
N HIS A 295 11.92 2.65 -16.97
CA HIS A 295 11.50 2.83 -15.57
C HIS A 295 9.98 2.70 -15.48
N TYR A 296 9.52 1.86 -14.55
CA TYR A 296 8.13 1.77 -14.13
C TYR A 296 8.06 2.18 -12.63
N CYS A 297 7.55 3.39 -12.38
CA CYS A 297 7.53 4.00 -11.05
C CYS A 297 6.11 4.47 -10.69
N VAL A 298 5.10 3.67 -11.01
CA VAL A 298 3.70 4.03 -10.79
C VAL A 298 3.38 4.02 -9.31
N ALA A 299 2.96 5.18 -8.79
CA ALA A 299 2.43 5.28 -7.45
C ALA A 299 1.09 4.54 -7.34
N ASN A 300 0.83 3.93 -6.17
CA ASN A 300 -0.41 3.20 -5.93
C ASN A 300 -0.65 2.01 -6.89
N MET A 301 0.40 1.26 -7.22
CA MET A 301 0.31 0.09 -8.09
C MET A 301 -0.90 -0.84 -7.79
N PRO A 302 -1.22 -1.18 -6.52
CA PRO A 302 -2.32 -2.09 -6.21
C PRO A 302 -3.70 -1.62 -6.67
N GLY A 303 -3.89 -0.33 -6.92
CA GLY A 303 -5.13 0.25 -7.42
C GLY A 303 -5.56 -0.32 -8.78
N ALA A 304 -4.60 -0.71 -9.64
CA ALA A 304 -4.89 -1.29 -10.96
C ALA A 304 -5.55 -2.68 -10.88
N TYR A 305 -5.29 -3.44 -9.83
CA TYR A 305 -5.92 -4.75 -9.59
C TYR A 305 -6.98 -4.63 -8.50
N ALA A 306 -7.94 -3.72 -8.71
CA ALA A 306 -8.90 -3.25 -7.73
C ALA A 306 -9.69 -4.36 -7.04
N ARG A 307 -10.17 -5.36 -7.79
CA ARG A 307 -10.94 -6.48 -7.22
C ARG A 307 -10.10 -7.30 -6.24
N THR A 308 -8.92 -7.74 -6.63
CA THR A 308 -8.00 -8.48 -5.76
C THR A 308 -7.62 -7.65 -4.55
N SER A 309 -7.26 -6.39 -4.77
CA SER A 309 -6.81 -5.49 -3.72
C SER A 309 -7.93 -5.15 -2.72
N ALA A 310 -9.16 -4.90 -3.19
CA ALA A 310 -10.30 -4.63 -2.31
C ALA A 310 -10.65 -5.86 -1.44
N ILE A 311 -10.66 -7.06 -2.02
CA ILE A 311 -10.89 -8.29 -1.27
C ILE A 311 -9.80 -8.51 -0.22
N ALA A 312 -8.53 -8.43 -0.62
CA ALA A 312 -7.40 -8.66 0.28
C ALA A 312 -7.36 -7.63 1.42
N LEU A 313 -7.59 -6.36 1.12
CA LEU A 313 -7.64 -5.29 2.11
C LEU A 313 -8.82 -5.47 3.07
N SER A 314 -10.03 -5.68 2.55
CA SER A 314 -11.23 -5.89 3.37
C SER A 314 -11.08 -7.09 4.32
N ASN A 315 -10.49 -8.19 3.84
CA ASN A 315 -10.23 -9.37 4.69
C ASN A 315 -9.29 -9.05 5.86
N ALA A 316 -8.31 -8.17 5.63
CA ALA A 316 -7.36 -7.75 6.68
C ALA A 316 -7.98 -6.72 7.64
N THR A 317 -8.78 -5.79 7.14
CA THR A 317 -9.28 -4.65 7.93
C THR A 317 -10.53 -4.96 8.74
N VAL A 318 -11.37 -5.89 8.28
CA VAL A 318 -12.72 -6.10 8.85
C VAL A 318 -12.71 -6.47 10.34
N SER A 319 -11.76 -7.27 10.79
CA SER A 319 -11.66 -7.68 12.20
C SER A 319 -11.33 -6.51 13.14
N TYR A 320 -10.45 -5.62 12.72
CA TYR A 320 -10.09 -4.41 13.46
C TYR A 320 -11.23 -3.38 13.43
N GLY A 321 -11.87 -3.21 12.26
CA GLY A 321 -13.00 -2.31 12.12
C GLY A 321 -14.22 -2.72 12.93
N VAL A 322 -14.53 -4.04 13.01
CA VAL A 322 -15.60 -4.56 13.88
C VAL A 322 -15.27 -4.32 15.36
N GLN A 323 -14.01 -4.44 15.78
CA GLN A 323 -13.62 -4.11 17.16
C GLN A 323 -13.85 -2.62 17.46
N LEU A 324 -13.42 -1.72 16.55
CA LEU A 324 -13.67 -0.29 16.67
C LEU A 324 -15.17 0.02 16.74
N ALA A 325 -15.95 -0.58 15.85
CA ALA A 325 -17.40 -0.36 15.78
C ALA A 325 -18.16 -0.88 17.01
N SER A 326 -17.74 -2.02 17.55
CA SER A 326 -18.44 -2.68 18.67
C SER A 326 -18.06 -2.11 20.04
N LYS A 327 -16.82 -1.67 20.20
CA LYS A 327 -16.25 -1.27 21.50
C LYS A 327 -16.08 0.24 21.65
N GLY A 328 -16.09 0.99 20.53
CA GLY A 328 -15.65 2.36 20.47
C GLY A 328 -14.11 2.47 20.54
N VAL A 329 -13.58 3.66 20.27
CA VAL A 329 -12.13 3.89 20.12
C VAL A 329 -11.35 3.57 21.38
N VAL A 330 -11.77 4.11 22.53
CA VAL A 330 -11.04 3.97 23.80
C VAL A 330 -10.88 2.50 24.17
N LYS A 331 -12.01 1.78 24.30
CA LYS A 331 -11.97 0.37 24.70
C LYS A 331 -11.30 -0.52 23.65
N ALA A 332 -11.45 -0.23 22.37
CA ALA A 332 -10.75 -0.97 21.32
C ALA A 332 -9.22 -0.80 21.43
N CYS A 333 -8.74 0.41 21.74
CA CYS A 333 -7.31 0.68 21.96
C CYS A 333 -6.78 0.03 23.25
N GLU A 334 -7.57 0.01 24.33
CA GLU A 334 -7.18 -0.64 25.58
C GLU A 334 -7.03 -2.16 25.42
N GLU A 335 -7.91 -2.79 24.66
CA GLU A 335 -7.92 -4.24 24.47
C GLU A 335 -7.06 -4.72 23.31
N ASN A 336 -6.71 -3.82 22.37
CA ASN A 336 -5.91 -4.16 21.20
C ASN A 336 -4.88 -3.07 20.89
N MET A 337 -3.65 -3.32 21.33
CA MET A 337 -2.52 -2.39 21.14
C MET A 337 -2.22 -2.10 19.66
N ALA A 338 -2.54 -3.01 18.74
CA ALA A 338 -2.36 -2.74 17.31
C ALA A 338 -3.28 -1.61 16.81
N ILE A 339 -4.54 -1.58 17.28
CA ILE A 339 -5.46 -0.48 17.00
C ILE A 339 -4.97 0.81 17.66
N CYS A 340 -4.47 0.73 18.90
CA CYS A 340 -3.93 1.88 19.61
C CYS A 340 -2.77 2.54 18.85
N ARG A 341 -1.88 1.74 18.27
CA ARG A 341 -0.78 2.24 17.41
C ARG A 341 -1.27 2.87 16.12
N GLY A 342 -2.43 2.44 15.62
CA GLY A 342 -3.10 3.03 14.46
C GLY A 342 -3.78 4.37 14.72
N LEU A 343 -4.06 4.68 16.00
CA LEU A 343 -4.71 5.94 16.38
C LEU A 343 -3.80 7.12 16.05
N SER A 344 -4.25 7.99 15.17
CA SER A 344 -3.44 9.07 14.61
C SER A 344 -3.93 10.46 15.01
N ILE A 345 -5.25 10.62 15.12
CA ILE A 345 -5.89 11.84 15.61
C ILE A 345 -7.08 11.42 16.48
N HIS A 346 -7.22 12.02 17.66
CA HIS A 346 -8.35 11.82 18.56
C HIS A 346 -8.68 13.10 19.29
N LYS A 347 -9.97 13.49 19.32
CA LYS A 347 -10.45 14.72 20.01
C LYS A 347 -9.58 15.95 19.70
N LYS A 348 -9.32 16.17 18.42
CA LYS A 348 -8.49 17.29 17.89
C LYS A 348 -7.02 17.24 18.31
N ARG A 349 -6.53 16.11 18.82
CA ARG A 349 -5.14 15.92 19.20
C ARG A 349 -4.46 14.98 18.22
N LEU A 350 -3.31 15.39 17.71
CA LEU A 350 -2.42 14.57 16.89
C LEU A 350 -1.63 13.64 17.82
N THR A 351 -1.58 12.34 17.51
CA THR A 351 -0.85 11.36 18.32
C THR A 351 0.42 10.84 17.68
N LEU A 352 0.80 11.41 16.52
CA LEU A 352 1.94 10.99 15.73
C LEU A 352 3.11 11.97 15.89
N PRO A 353 4.17 11.62 16.68
CA PRO A 353 5.29 12.54 16.91
C PRO A 353 6.03 12.88 15.61
N VAL A 354 6.21 11.93 14.69
CA VAL A 354 6.88 12.17 13.40
C VAL A 354 6.13 13.23 12.55
N VAL A 355 4.81 13.26 12.62
CA VAL A 355 3.99 14.25 11.89
C VAL A 355 4.09 15.61 12.58
N ALA A 356 4.04 15.63 13.91
CA ALA A 356 4.22 16.84 14.70
C ALA A 356 5.59 17.49 14.41
N ASP A 357 6.66 16.73 14.47
CA ASP A 357 8.02 17.19 14.14
C ASP A 357 8.13 17.70 12.69
N THR A 358 7.54 16.96 11.73
CA THR A 358 7.60 17.31 10.30
C THR A 358 6.94 18.66 10.00
N PHE A 359 5.80 18.92 10.63
CA PHE A 359 4.99 20.12 10.37
C PHE A 359 5.05 21.18 11.47
N LYS A 360 5.87 20.95 12.52
CA LYS A 360 6.02 21.85 13.69
C LYS A 360 4.67 22.09 14.39
N MET A 361 4.00 21.00 14.72
CA MET A 361 2.66 20.98 15.34
C MET A 361 2.74 20.48 16.81
N ASP A 362 3.68 21.02 17.57
CA ASP A 362 3.93 20.59 18.95
C ASP A 362 2.73 20.88 19.87
N ASP A 363 2.01 21.98 19.62
CA ASP A 363 0.83 22.38 20.39
C ASP A 363 -0.38 21.44 20.18
N GLU A 364 -0.49 20.83 19.02
CA GLU A 364 -1.53 19.86 18.66
C GLU A 364 -1.18 18.44 19.11
N TYR A 365 0.09 18.15 19.34
CA TYR A 365 0.57 16.83 19.71
C TYR A 365 0.16 16.44 21.13
N THR A 366 -0.23 15.19 21.30
CA THR A 366 -0.48 14.56 22.60
C THR A 366 -0.15 13.08 22.49
N GLU A 367 0.55 12.56 23.47
CA GLU A 367 0.87 11.12 23.53
C GLU A 367 -0.43 10.30 23.48
N THR A 368 -0.43 9.17 22.76
CA THR A 368 -1.64 8.39 22.42
C THR A 368 -2.46 8.01 23.65
N LEU A 369 -1.81 7.48 24.69
CA LEU A 369 -2.52 7.07 25.93
C LEU A 369 -3.08 8.25 26.71
N ALA A 370 -2.48 9.43 26.59
CA ALA A 370 -3.00 10.65 27.18
C ALA A 370 -4.21 11.18 26.37
N ALA A 371 -4.16 11.10 25.04
CA ALA A 371 -5.26 11.49 24.18
C ALA A 371 -6.53 10.66 24.42
N LEU A 372 -6.39 9.36 24.72
CA LEU A 372 -7.52 8.47 25.02
C LEU A 372 -8.25 8.82 26.33
N LYS A 373 -7.63 9.62 27.22
CA LYS A 373 -8.23 10.05 28.49
C LYS A 373 -8.98 11.38 28.40
N LEU A 374 -8.89 12.07 27.26
CA LEU A 374 -9.65 13.29 27.00
C LEU A 374 -11.14 12.98 26.71
#